data_ccd2d35f598319fcaefa1b653bb581cd
#
_entry.id   ccd2d35f598319fcaefa1b653bb581cd
#
_cell.length_a   1.000
_cell.length_b   1.000
_cell.length_c   1.000
_cell.angle_alpha   90.00
_cell.angle_beta   90.00
_cell.angle_gamma   90.00
#
_symmetry.space_group_name_H-M   'P 1'
#
loop_
_entity.id
_entity.type
_entity.pdbx_description
1 polymer ?
#
loop_
_entity_poly.entity_id
_entity_poly.type
_entity_poly.pdbx_seq_one_letter_code
_entity_poly.pdbx_strand_id
1 'polypeptide(L)'
;MAIELQMRVYFHESMEDVIYGLTIRTVDGVMVFGANTRSRQMETKKRARGEIAEIRFRFTLNLLPGEYFLSLGVAQDDDSVDNLAIDRRYDLMNITVLGNSEDLGFAELSLSIEE
;
A
#
# COMPACT_ATOMS: atom_id res chain seq x y z
N MET A 1 -6.65 14.43 -3.36
CA MET A 1 -6.72 14.35 -1.87
C MET A 1 -5.48 13.67 -1.33
N ALA A 2 -4.81 14.32 -0.41
CA ALA A 2 -3.64 13.75 0.24
C ALA A 2 -4.07 12.83 1.39
N ILE A 3 -3.47 11.66 1.45
CA ILE A 3 -3.77 10.63 2.46
C ILE A 3 -2.49 10.31 3.22
N GLU A 4 -2.60 10.18 4.53
CA GLU A 4 -1.57 9.60 5.37
C GLU A 4 -2.14 8.41 6.13
N LEU A 5 -1.48 7.27 6.01
CA LEU A 5 -1.80 6.07 6.77
C LEU A 5 -0.65 5.73 7.69
N GLN A 6 -0.97 5.35 8.90
CA GLN A 6 0.03 4.92 9.88
C GLN A 6 -0.19 3.45 10.22
N MET A 7 0.88 2.68 10.12
CA MET A 7 0.89 1.27 10.50
C MET A 7 1.87 1.09 11.65
N ARG A 8 1.45 0.39 12.69
CA ARG A 8 2.32 0.01 13.81
C ARG A 8 2.58 -1.48 13.74
N VAL A 9 3.86 -1.85 13.80
CA VAL A 9 4.29 -3.24 13.70
C VAL A 9 5.07 -3.60 14.96
N TYR A 10 4.61 -4.63 15.65
CA TYR A 10 5.31 -5.20 16.80
C TYR A 10 6.12 -6.41 16.36
N PHE A 11 7.41 -6.43 16.68
CA PHE A 11 8.31 -7.50 16.27
C PHE A 11 8.45 -8.53 17.39
N HIS A 12 7.98 -9.73 17.15
CA HIS A 12 8.12 -10.86 18.06
C HIS A 12 9.50 -11.51 17.99
N GLU A 13 10.22 -11.25 16.91
CA GLU A 13 11.58 -11.74 16.68
C GLU A 13 12.41 -10.64 16.01
N SER A 14 13.73 -10.71 16.18
CA SER A 14 14.64 -9.81 15.46
C SER A 14 14.55 -10.04 13.97
N MET A 15 14.59 -8.97 13.20
CA MET A 15 14.43 -9.05 11.75
C MET A 15 15.29 -8.03 11.03
N GLU A 16 15.93 -8.49 9.94
CA GLU A 16 16.67 -7.64 9.01
C GLU A 16 15.92 -7.59 7.68
N ASP A 17 16.23 -6.58 6.88
CA ASP A 17 15.69 -6.43 5.53
C ASP A 17 14.16 -6.51 5.50
N VAL A 18 13.53 -5.76 6.39
CA VAL A 18 12.07 -5.73 6.50
C VAL A 18 11.48 -4.97 5.32
N ILE A 19 10.44 -5.53 4.71
CA ILE A 19 9.68 -4.90 3.63
C ILE A 19 8.31 -4.51 4.16
N TYR A 20 7.97 -3.23 4.04
CA TYR A 20 6.64 -2.70 4.37
C TYR A 20 5.95 -2.29 3.08
N GLY A 21 4.68 -2.66 2.94
CA GLY A 21 3.98 -2.38 1.70
C GLY A 21 2.50 -2.15 1.83
N LEU A 22 1.92 -1.59 0.78
CA LEU A 22 0.48 -1.44 0.65
C LEU A 22 0.02 -1.77 -0.76
N THR A 23 -1.21 -2.21 -0.87
CA THR A 23 -1.88 -2.41 -2.15
C THR A 23 -3.28 -1.84 -2.11
N ILE A 24 -3.76 -1.36 -3.24
CA ILE A 24 -5.13 -0.91 -3.45
C ILE A 24 -5.73 -1.74 -4.56
N ARG A 25 -6.90 -2.32 -4.31
CA ARG A 25 -7.61 -3.17 -5.26
C ARG A 25 -9.04 -2.69 -5.43
N THR A 26 -9.63 -3.02 -6.58
CA THR A 26 -11.07 -2.87 -6.78
C THR A 26 -11.82 -3.94 -5.98
N VAL A 27 -13.15 -3.77 -5.88
CA VAL A 27 -14.03 -4.77 -5.27
C VAL A 27 -13.88 -6.14 -5.93
N ASP A 28 -13.63 -6.17 -7.25
CA ASP A 28 -13.45 -7.40 -8.02
C ASP A 28 -12.03 -7.99 -7.89
N GLY A 29 -11.19 -7.40 -7.06
CA GLY A 29 -9.84 -7.89 -6.81
C GLY A 29 -8.79 -7.45 -7.81
N VAL A 30 -9.10 -6.52 -8.70
CA VAL A 30 -8.11 -5.99 -9.65
C VAL A 30 -7.15 -5.06 -8.95
N MET A 31 -5.86 -5.28 -9.12
CA MET A 31 -4.82 -4.42 -8.55
C MET A 31 -4.85 -3.05 -9.22
N VAL A 32 -5.12 -2.00 -8.45
CA VAL A 32 -5.07 -0.62 -8.91
C VAL A 32 -3.67 -0.05 -8.72
N PHE A 33 -3.09 -0.30 -7.56
CA PHE A 33 -1.77 0.18 -7.22
C PHE A 33 -1.17 -0.70 -6.13
N GLY A 34 0.13 -0.93 -6.21
CA GLY A 34 0.87 -1.61 -5.16
C GLY A 34 2.30 -1.12 -5.12
N ALA A 35 2.82 -0.91 -3.93
CA ALA A 35 4.21 -0.52 -3.73
C ALA A 35 4.68 -0.95 -2.35
N ASN A 36 5.99 -1.13 -2.23
CA ASN A 36 6.61 -1.45 -0.95
C ASN A 36 7.98 -0.78 -0.87
N THR A 37 8.62 -0.89 0.29
CA THR A 37 9.92 -0.28 0.50
C THR A 37 10.97 -0.83 -0.45
N ARG A 38 10.89 -2.11 -0.82
CA ARG A 38 11.80 -2.71 -1.79
C ARG A 38 11.58 -2.17 -3.21
N SER A 39 10.34 -2.09 -3.66
CA SER A 39 10.02 -1.55 -4.99
C SER A 39 10.43 -0.08 -5.12
N ARG A 40 10.48 0.64 -3.99
CA ARG A 40 10.92 2.04 -3.92
C ARG A 40 12.40 2.17 -3.63
N GLN A 41 13.14 1.07 -3.55
CA GLN A 41 14.57 1.06 -3.27
C GLN A 41 14.94 1.77 -1.97
N MET A 42 14.10 1.59 -0.96
CA MET A 42 14.31 2.16 0.37
C MET A 42 15.02 1.16 1.27
N GLU A 43 16.04 1.63 1.98
CA GLU A 43 16.63 0.84 3.06
C GLU A 43 15.76 0.96 4.31
N THR A 44 15.58 -0.17 4.98
CA THR A 44 14.85 -0.22 6.22
C THR A 44 15.77 -0.62 7.38
N LYS A 45 15.39 -0.19 8.58
CA LYS A 45 16.18 -0.46 9.78
C LYS A 45 16.02 -1.90 10.22
N LYS A 46 17.10 -2.49 10.74
CA LYS A 46 17.00 -3.72 11.52
C LYS A 46 16.07 -3.50 12.70
N ARG A 47 15.30 -4.51 13.03
CA ARG A 47 14.41 -4.48 14.19
C ARG A 47 14.77 -5.57 15.17
N ALA A 48 14.87 -5.21 16.44
CA ALA A 48 15.09 -6.15 17.51
C ALA A 48 13.74 -6.69 18.02
N ARG A 49 13.80 -7.86 18.61
CA ARG A 49 12.64 -8.45 19.30
C ARG A 49 12.08 -7.43 20.31
N GLY A 50 10.78 -7.23 20.29
CA GLY A 50 10.08 -6.31 21.18
C GLY A 50 9.98 -4.88 20.67
N GLU A 51 10.65 -4.54 19.57
CA GLU A 51 10.52 -3.21 18.99
C GLU A 51 9.16 -3.01 18.34
N ILE A 52 8.73 -1.75 18.35
CA ILE A 52 7.56 -1.31 17.62
C ILE A 52 8.04 -0.34 16.52
N ALA A 53 7.70 -0.64 15.26
CA ALA A 53 7.94 0.25 14.16
C ALA A 53 6.66 1.03 13.84
N GLU A 54 6.82 2.32 13.56
CA GLU A 54 5.73 3.15 13.05
C GLU A 54 6.04 3.51 11.61
N ILE A 55 5.20 3.04 10.69
CA ILE A 55 5.38 3.24 9.27
C ILE A 55 4.27 4.15 8.77
N ARG A 56 4.65 5.18 8.03
CA ARG A 56 3.71 6.14 7.46
C ARG A 56 3.73 6.03 5.95
N PHE A 57 2.55 5.85 5.37
CA PHE A 57 2.35 5.87 3.94
C PHE A 57 1.66 7.19 3.59
N ARG A 58 2.30 7.98 2.75
CA ARG A 58 1.74 9.24 2.27
C ARG A 58 1.58 9.18 0.77
N PHE A 59 0.37 9.46 0.30
CA PHE A 59 0.08 9.42 -1.12
C PHE A 59 -1.10 10.32 -1.46
N THR A 60 -1.22 10.62 -2.74
CA THR A 60 -2.36 11.35 -3.27
C THR A 60 -3.31 10.35 -3.91
N LEU A 61 -4.57 10.39 -3.49
CA LEU A 61 -5.59 9.49 -4.00
C LEU A 61 -6.23 10.09 -5.24
N ASN A 62 -5.71 9.71 -6.42
CA ASN A 62 -6.19 10.15 -7.73
C ASN A 62 -6.90 9.01 -8.45
N LEU A 63 -8.07 8.65 -7.93
CA LEU A 63 -8.88 7.56 -8.46
C LEU A 63 -10.23 8.08 -8.94
N LEU A 64 -10.74 7.43 -9.98
CA LEU A 64 -12.11 7.66 -10.43
C LEU A 64 -13.10 7.18 -9.37
N PRO A 65 -14.35 7.71 -9.37
CA PRO A 65 -15.36 7.26 -8.40
C PRO A 65 -15.54 5.75 -8.42
N GLY A 66 -15.70 5.18 -7.23
CA GLY A 66 -15.85 3.75 -7.05
C GLY A 66 -15.46 3.31 -5.66
N GLU A 67 -15.48 2.00 -5.46
CA GLU A 67 -15.10 1.38 -4.20
C GLU A 67 -13.80 0.60 -4.37
N TYR A 68 -12.91 0.76 -3.40
CA TYR A 68 -11.58 0.19 -3.40
C TYR A 68 -11.27 -0.39 -2.02
N PHE A 69 -10.39 -1.37 -2.00
CA PHE A 69 -9.88 -1.95 -0.75
C PHE A 69 -8.38 -1.72 -0.64
N LEU A 70 -7.94 -1.40 0.56
CA LEU A 70 -6.54 -1.20 0.89
C LEU A 70 -6.05 -2.35 1.76
N SER A 71 -4.88 -2.87 1.43
CA SER A 71 -4.22 -3.92 2.20
C SER A 71 -2.82 -3.47 2.60
N LEU A 72 -2.38 -3.90 3.76
CA LEU A 72 -1.04 -3.63 4.30
C LEU A 72 -0.30 -4.95 4.51
N GLY A 73 1.02 -4.90 4.42
CA GLY A 73 1.81 -6.08 4.65
C GLY A 73 3.22 -5.79 5.16
N VAL A 74 3.76 -6.79 5.86
CA VAL A 74 5.15 -6.81 6.32
C VAL A 74 5.74 -8.13 5.84
N ALA A 75 6.92 -8.06 5.23
CA ALA A 75 7.63 -9.23 4.75
C ALA A 75 9.11 -9.11 5.08
N GLN A 76 9.81 -10.22 5.00
CA GLN A 76 11.26 -10.24 5.09
C GLN A 76 11.83 -10.52 3.71
N ASP A 77 12.83 -9.73 3.32
CA ASP A 77 13.56 -9.96 2.07
C ASP A 77 14.59 -11.08 2.31
N ASP A 78 14.35 -12.23 1.72
CA ASP A 78 15.22 -13.39 1.84
C ASP A 78 16.00 -13.68 0.54
N ASP A 79 16.11 -12.66 -0.34
CA ASP A 79 16.74 -12.75 -1.65
C ASP A 79 16.09 -13.77 -2.59
N SER A 80 14.93 -14.31 -2.24
CA SER A 80 14.16 -15.16 -3.13
C SER A 80 13.24 -14.33 -4.02
N VAL A 81 12.71 -14.93 -5.08
CA VAL A 81 11.74 -14.27 -5.96
C VAL A 81 10.47 -13.96 -5.18
N ASP A 82 10.07 -14.86 -4.28
CA ASP A 82 8.92 -14.72 -3.41
C ASP A 82 9.40 -14.45 -1.99
N ASN A 83 9.32 -13.20 -1.56
CA ASN A 83 9.71 -12.83 -0.20
C ASN A 83 8.80 -13.51 0.83
N LEU A 84 9.39 -13.88 1.96
CA LEU A 84 8.64 -14.46 3.05
C LEU A 84 7.71 -13.42 3.68
N ALA A 85 6.41 -13.60 3.50
CA ALA A 85 5.41 -12.74 4.12
C ALA A 85 5.32 -13.06 5.61
N ILE A 86 5.44 -12.04 6.45
CA ILE A 86 5.34 -12.16 7.90
C ILE A 86 3.92 -11.88 8.35
N ASP A 87 3.32 -10.81 7.84
CA ASP A 87 1.94 -10.44 8.13
C ASP A 87 1.35 -9.72 6.94
N ARG A 88 0.13 -10.10 6.57
CA ARG A 88 -0.63 -9.45 5.51
C ARG A 88 -2.05 -9.21 6.02
N ARG A 89 -2.49 -7.96 5.94
CA ARG A 89 -3.83 -7.56 6.30
C ARG A 89 -4.57 -7.17 5.02
N TYR A 90 -5.30 -8.13 4.47
CA TYR A 90 -6.06 -7.94 3.23
C TYR A 90 -7.35 -7.18 3.51
N ASP A 91 -7.72 -6.32 2.56
CA ASP A 91 -8.97 -5.56 2.60
C ASP A 91 -9.20 -4.89 3.96
N LEU A 92 -8.11 -4.37 4.52
CA LEU A 92 -8.11 -3.78 5.84
C LEU A 92 -9.01 -2.55 5.90
N MET A 93 -9.10 -1.80 4.81
CA MET A 93 -9.84 -0.56 4.75
C MET A 93 -10.60 -0.47 3.44
N ASN A 94 -11.88 -0.11 3.53
CA ASN A 94 -12.69 0.21 2.37
C ASN A 94 -12.58 1.71 2.08
N ILE A 95 -12.29 2.05 0.83
CA ILE A 95 -12.21 3.43 0.37
C ILE A 95 -13.28 3.64 -0.67
N THR A 96 -14.18 4.59 -0.40
CA THR A 96 -15.20 5.00 -1.37
C THR A 96 -14.81 6.36 -1.94
N VAL A 97 -14.61 6.41 -3.26
CA VAL A 97 -14.38 7.68 -3.98
C VAL A 97 -15.72 8.12 -4.55
N LEU A 98 -16.20 9.25 -4.06
CA LEU A 98 -17.50 9.80 -4.46
C LEU A 98 -17.35 10.68 -5.71
N GLY A 99 -18.43 10.77 -6.47
CA GLY A 99 -18.50 11.63 -7.64
C GLY A 99 -19.26 10.98 -8.77
N ASN A 100 -19.43 11.75 -9.84
CA ASN A 100 -20.04 11.30 -11.08
C ASN A 100 -19.02 11.46 -12.19
N SER A 101 -18.67 10.37 -12.87
CA SER A 101 -17.79 10.43 -14.02
C SER A 101 -18.19 9.35 -15.02
N GLU A 102 -18.14 9.71 -16.29
CA GLU A 102 -18.30 8.75 -17.40
C GLU A 102 -16.94 8.29 -17.92
N ASP A 103 -15.85 8.77 -17.33
CA ASP A 103 -14.50 8.34 -17.67
C ASP A 103 -14.30 6.87 -17.29
N LEU A 104 -13.41 6.21 -18.01
CA LEU A 104 -13.17 4.78 -17.90
C LEU A 104 -11.86 4.51 -17.18
N GLY A 105 -11.81 3.40 -16.45
CA GLY A 105 -10.63 2.97 -15.73
C GLY A 105 -10.68 3.31 -14.26
N PHE A 106 -9.51 3.46 -13.64
CA PHE A 106 -9.40 3.70 -12.19
C PHE A 106 -8.69 5.00 -11.84
N ALA A 107 -7.79 5.46 -12.70
CA ALA A 107 -6.96 6.61 -12.41
C ALA A 107 -7.60 7.91 -12.87
N GLU A 108 -7.50 8.94 -12.04
CA GLU A 108 -7.88 10.31 -12.41
C GLU A 108 -6.60 11.08 -12.75
N LEU A 109 -6.44 11.42 -14.02
CA LEU A 109 -5.23 12.04 -14.52
C LEU A 109 -5.36 13.55 -14.76
N SER A 110 -6.45 14.15 -14.32
CA SER A 110 -6.71 15.58 -14.48
C SER A 110 -6.58 16.05 -15.93
N LEU A 111 -7.15 15.25 -16.85
CA LEU A 111 -7.12 15.53 -18.27
C LEU A 111 -7.98 16.73 -18.62
N SER A 112 -7.44 17.64 -19.42
CA SER A 112 -8.25 18.65 -20.10
C SER A 112 -8.09 18.50 -21.61
N ILE A 113 -9.17 18.80 -22.34
CA ILE A 113 -9.20 18.67 -23.79
C ILE A 113 -9.58 20.03 -24.35
N GLU A 114 -8.76 20.53 -25.28
CA GLU A 114 -9.05 21.77 -26.00
C GLU A 114 -9.22 21.47 -27.47
N GLU A 115 -10.17 22.19 -28.10
CA GLU A 115 -10.39 22.11 -29.53
C GLU A 115 -9.80 23.31 -30.29
#